data_9c2f0d4b33c54a3fe1215ac9851feabb
#
_entry.id   9c2f0d4b33c54a3fe1215ac9851feabb
#
_cell.length_a   1.000
_cell.length_b   1.000
_cell.length_c   1.000
_cell.angle_alpha   90.00
_cell.angle_beta   90.00
_cell.angle_gamma   90.00
#
_symmetry.space_group_name_H-M   'P 1'
#
loop_
_entity.id
_entity.type
_entity.pdbx_description
1 polymer ?
#
loop_
_entity_poly.entity_id
_entity_poly.type
_entity_poly.pdbx_seq_one_letter_code
_entity_poly.pdbx_strand_id
1 'polypeptide(L)'
;LNNKLTSAELAVISEIEATSSLLRLVTRLTGLRFAAIAKVTETSWTACAVYDEIKFGLEAGHELKLETTLCNELRQHKRPIVINEVATDAVYAQHPIPKLYGFQSYFSLPIIFPNGDFFGTLCGLDNLPTPLDDADTLDTLKVFCTLIASTLYAHYQLQEMQEVTA
;
A
#
# COMPACT_ATOMS: atom_id res chain seq x y z
N LEU A 1 21.25 -2.39 -8.70
CA LEU A 1 20.36 -1.98 -7.61
C LEU A 1 19.19 -2.94 -7.49
N ASN A 2 19.05 -3.51 -6.31
CA ASN A 2 17.95 -4.43 -6.04
C ASN A 2 16.67 -3.66 -5.75
N ASN A 3 15.72 -3.70 -6.70
CA ASN A 3 14.42 -3.04 -6.57
C ASN A 3 13.39 -3.86 -5.79
N LYS A 4 13.75 -5.08 -5.41
CA LYS A 4 12.90 -5.95 -4.60
C LYS A 4 13.08 -5.66 -3.12
N LEU A 5 12.12 -6.08 -2.30
CA LEU A 5 12.33 -6.08 -0.86
C LEU A 5 13.47 -7.03 -0.52
N THR A 6 14.41 -6.55 0.28
CA THR A 6 15.41 -7.43 0.88
C THR A 6 14.74 -8.24 1.99
N SER A 7 15.36 -9.36 2.37
CA SER A 7 14.89 -10.14 3.53
C SER A 7 14.88 -9.29 4.80
N ALA A 8 15.86 -8.40 4.96
CA ALA A 8 15.93 -7.49 6.10
C ALA A 8 14.77 -6.48 6.11
N GLU A 9 14.45 -5.89 4.95
CA GLU A 9 13.32 -4.96 4.83
C GLU A 9 11.99 -5.66 5.14
N LEU A 10 11.78 -6.85 4.61
CA LEU A 10 10.58 -7.64 4.87
C LEU A 10 10.46 -7.98 6.36
N ALA A 11 11.56 -8.39 6.98
CA ALA A 11 11.59 -8.70 8.40
C ALA A 11 11.24 -7.48 9.26
N VAL A 12 11.81 -6.32 8.94
CA VAL A 12 11.52 -5.06 9.65
C VAL A 12 10.04 -4.73 9.58
N ILE A 13 9.45 -4.80 8.40
CA ILE A 13 8.02 -4.50 8.21
C ILE A 13 7.14 -5.50 8.97
N SER A 14 7.49 -6.78 8.92
CA SER A 14 6.77 -7.85 9.63
C SER A 14 6.87 -7.71 11.15
N GLU A 15 8.02 -7.24 11.64
CA GLU A 15 8.31 -7.07 13.06
C GLU A 15 7.75 -5.77 13.65
N ILE A 16 7.27 -4.84 12.80
CA ILE A 16 6.56 -3.67 13.31
C ILE A 16 5.32 -4.17 14.03
N GLU A 17 5.37 -4.08 15.35
CA GLU A 17 4.38 -4.67 16.25
C GLU A 17 2.94 -4.28 15.89
N ALA A 18 2.75 -3.08 15.39
CA ALA A 18 1.45 -2.53 15.07
C ALA A 18 0.98 -2.82 13.63
N THR A 19 1.79 -3.45 12.77
CA THR A 19 1.46 -3.57 11.34
C THR A 19 0.16 -4.31 11.08
N SER A 20 -0.02 -5.50 11.68
CA SER A 20 -1.25 -6.27 11.53
C SER A 20 -2.46 -5.53 12.10
N SER A 21 -2.28 -4.92 13.26
CA SER A 21 -3.33 -4.13 13.91
C SER A 21 -3.70 -2.90 13.07
N LEU A 22 -2.71 -2.25 12.48
CA LEU A 22 -2.92 -1.08 11.62
C LEU A 22 -3.73 -1.46 10.38
N LEU A 23 -3.36 -2.55 9.69
CA LEU A 23 -4.11 -3.00 8.50
C LEU A 23 -5.53 -3.42 8.86
N ARG A 24 -5.72 -4.06 10.00
CA ARG A 24 -7.04 -4.40 10.50
C ARG A 24 -7.88 -3.14 10.78
N LEU A 25 -7.28 -2.12 11.37
CA LEU A 25 -7.95 -0.82 11.59
C LEU A 25 -8.31 -0.15 10.27
N VAL A 26 -7.44 -0.23 9.28
CA VAL A 26 -7.72 0.28 7.93
C VAL A 26 -8.98 -0.38 7.36
N THR A 27 -9.10 -1.70 7.48
CA THR A 27 -10.29 -2.41 7.00
C THR A 27 -11.54 -2.00 7.76
N ARG A 28 -11.45 -1.82 9.07
CA ARG A 28 -12.60 -1.37 9.89
C ARG A 28 -12.99 0.07 9.57
N LEU A 29 -12.02 0.94 9.42
CA LEU A 29 -12.27 2.35 9.11
C LEU A 29 -12.93 2.54 7.75
N THR A 30 -12.47 1.79 6.76
CA THR A 30 -12.92 1.94 5.36
C THR A 30 -14.12 1.06 5.02
N GLY A 31 -14.34 -0.03 5.73
CA GLY A 31 -15.30 -1.07 5.36
C GLY A 31 -14.79 -2.04 4.32
N LEU A 32 -13.56 -1.87 3.84
CA LEU A 32 -12.93 -2.80 2.91
C LEU A 32 -12.45 -4.04 3.65
N ARG A 33 -12.39 -5.18 2.96
CA ARG A 33 -11.97 -6.45 3.56
C ARG A 33 -10.57 -6.89 3.15
N PHE A 34 -9.85 -6.03 2.44
CA PHE A 34 -8.46 -6.26 2.08
C PHE A 34 -7.67 -4.96 2.25
N ALA A 35 -6.50 -5.06 2.87
CA ALA A 35 -5.57 -3.94 2.99
C ALA A 35 -4.14 -4.46 2.91
N ALA A 36 -3.23 -3.65 2.37
CA ALA A 36 -1.84 -4.03 2.22
C ALA A 36 -0.91 -2.82 2.24
N ILE A 37 0.34 -3.08 2.64
CA ILE A 37 1.46 -2.17 2.45
C ILE A 37 2.33 -2.78 1.38
N ALA A 38 2.66 -2.02 0.33
CA ALA A 38 3.48 -2.48 -0.77
C ALA A 38 4.67 -1.55 -1.00
N LYS A 39 5.83 -2.14 -1.29
CA LYS A 39 6.98 -1.41 -1.83
C LYS A 39 6.82 -1.33 -3.34
N VAL A 40 6.89 -0.12 -3.89
CA VAL A 40 6.70 0.12 -5.31
C VAL A 40 7.91 0.87 -5.86
N THR A 41 8.57 0.28 -6.83
CA THR A 41 9.73 0.86 -7.49
C THR A 41 9.45 1.03 -8.99
N GLU A 42 10.45 1.44 -9.76
CA GLU A 42 10.32 1.55 -11.21
C GLU A 42 10.09 0.21 -11.90
N THR A 43 10.43 -0.90 -11.24
CA THR A 43 10.42 -2.23 -11.86
C THR A 43 9.60 -3.27 -11.11
N SER A 44 9.18 -2.98 -9.88
CA SER A 44 8.54 -4.02 -9.05
C SER A 44 7.47 -3.48 -8.12
N TRP A 45 6.52 -4.35 -7.81
CA TRP A 45 5.51 -4.18 -6.78
C TRP A 45 5.59 -5.40 -5.85
N THR A 46 5.88 -5.18 -4.57
CA THR A 46 6.10 -6.26 -3.62
C THR A 46 5.26 -6.02 -2.36
N ALA A 47 4.44 -7.01 -1.99
CA ALA A 47 3.65 -6.93 -0.76
C ALA A 47 4.57 -7.03 0.46
N CYS A 48 4.48 -6.06 1.36
CA CYS A 48 5.24 -6.06 2.62
C CYS A 48 4.42 -6.66 3.75
N ALA A 49 3.14 -6.29 3.82
CA ALA A 49 2.20 -6.79 4.81
C ALA A 49 0.82 -6.83 4.17
N VAL A 50 0.01 -7.82 4.53
CA VAL A 50 -1.31 -8.05 3.93
C VAL A 50 -2.30 -8.46 5.02
N TYR A 51 -3.51 -7.90 4.94
CA TYR A 51 -4.67 -8.35 5.70
C TYR A 51 -5.79 -8.64 4.69
N ASP A 52 -6.19 -9.91 4.57
CA ASP A 52 -7.06 -10.38 3.48
C ASP A 52 -8.21 -11.24 4.03
N GLU A 53 -9.43 -10.69 4.03
CA GLU A 53 -10.64 -11.40 4.42
C GLU A 53 -11.46 -11.92 3.24
N ILE A 54 -11.08 -11.55 2.00
CA ILE A 54 -11.83 -11.95 0.79
C ILE A 54 -11.13 -13.04 -0.01
N LYS A 55 -10.05 -13.60 0.52
CA LYS A 55 -9.24 -14.63 -0.16
C LYS A 55 -8.75 -14.15 -1.52
N PHE A 56 -8.28 -12.91 -1.58
CA PHE A 56 -7.65 -12.35 -2.76
C PHE A 56 -6.42 -13.17 -3.15
N GLY A 57 -5.75 -13.78 -2.15
CA GLY A 57 -4.66 -14.71 -2.38
C GLY A 57 -3.27 -14.10 -2.35
N LEU A 58 -3.15 -12.84 -1.98
CA LEU A 58 -1.87 -12.16 -1.87
C LEU A 58 -1.33 -12.28 -0.45
N GLU A 59 -0.05 -12.62 -0.32
CA GLU A 59 0.62 -12.74 0.98
C GLU A 59 1.89 -11.88 1.00
N ALA A 60 2.39 -11.59 2.21
CA ALA A 60 3.62 -10.82 2.37
C ALA A 60 4.78 -11.51 1.64
N GLY A 61 5.57 -10.74 0.91
CA GLY A 61 6.65 -11.23 0.08
C GLY A 61 6.25 -11.51 -1.37
N HIS A 62 4.97 -11.63 -1.67
CA HIS A 62 4.51 -11.84 -3.04
C HIS A 62 4.72 -10.60 -3.89
N GLU A 63 5.00 -10.81 -5.17
CA GLU A 63 5.18 -9.76 -6.16
C GLU A 63 4.06 -9.79 -7.19
N LEU A 64 3.67 -8.60 -7.66
CA LEU A 64 2.81 -8.44 -8.83
C LEU A 64 3.60 -7.75 -9.93
N LYS A 65 3.21 -7.98 -11.18
CA LYS A 65 3.76 -7.22 -12.29
C LYS A 65 3.35 -5.76 -12.12
N LEU A 66 4.32 -4.87 -12.08
CA LEU A 66 4.10 -3.45 -11.80
C LEU A 66 3.05 -2.84 -12.74
N GLU A 67 3.13 -3.14 -14.02
CA GLU A 67 2.22 -2.61 -15.04
C GLU A 67 0.77 -3.11 -14.87
N THR A 68 0.54 -4.11 -14.02
CA THR A 68 -0.80 -4.59 -13.69
C THR A 68 -1.34 -3.98 -12.40
N THR A 69 -0.70 -2.96 -11.86
CA THR A 69 -1.13 -2.31 -10.61
C THR A 69 -1.45 -0.84 -10.84
N LEU A 70 -2.45 -0.33 -10.12
CA LEU A 70 -2.73 1.11 -10.08
C LEU A 70 -1.63 1.86 -9.32
N CYS A 71 -0.88 1.19 -8.47
CA CYS A 71 0.25 1.76 -7.74
C CYS A 71 1.33 2.27 -8.69
N ASN A 72 1.46 1.70 -9.89
CA ASN A 72 2.37 2.21 -10.90
C ASN A 72 1.99 3.64 -11.34
N GLU A 73 0.70 3.88 -11.53
CA GLU A 73 0.19 5.22 -11.85
C GLU A 73 0.43 6.18 -10.68
N LEU A 74 0.12 5.74 -9.47
CA LEU A 74 0.34 6.54 -8.26
C LEU A 74 1.80 6.89 -8.07
N ARG A 75 2.73 5.97 -8.35
CA ARG A 75 4.17 6.24 -8.26
C ARG A 75 4.58 7.43 -9.12
N GLN A 76 3.93 7.61 -10.27
CA GLN A 76 4.24 8.68 -11.20
C GLN A 76 3.72 10.04 -10.72
N HIS A 77 2.47 10.12 -10.25
CA HIS A 77 1.88 11.40 -9.84
C HIS A 77 1.87 11.65 -8.33
N LYS A 78 2.10 10.62 -7.51
CA LYS A 78 2.17 10.68 -6.03
C LYS A 78 0.93 11.26 -5.37
N ARG A 79 -0.23 11.07 -5.99
CA ARG A 79 -1.54 11.50 -5.47
C ARG A 79 -2.39 10.30 -5.14
N PRO A 80 -3.26 10.40 -4.11
CA PRO A 80 -4.18 9.32 -3.78
C PRO A 80 -5.05 8.89 -4.96
N ILE A 81 -5.33 7.61 -5.03
CA ILE A 81 -6.34 7.05 -5.94
C ILE A 81 -7.47 6.52 -5.06
N VAL A 82 -8.70 6.96 -5.33
CA VAL A 82 -9.88 6.55 -4.56
C VAL A 82 -11.00 6.20 -5.52
N ILE A 83 -11.52 4.98 -5.42
CA ILE A 83 -12.60 4.47 -6.27
C ILE A 83 -13.68 3.88 -5.37
N ASN A 84 -14.86 4.51 -5.33
CA ASN A 84 -15.99 4.00 -4.54
C ASN A 84 -16.68 2.82 -5.23
N GLU A 85 -16.85 2.92 -6.54
CA GLU A 85 -17.45 1.88 -7.37
C GLU A 85 -16.88 1.98 -8.78
N VAL A 86 -16.18 0.94 -9.22
CA VAL A 86 -15.54 0.91 -10.55
C VAL A 86 -16.57 1.09 -11.66
N ALA A 87 -17.71 0.40 -11.57
CA ALA A 87 -18.72 0.39 -12.63
C ALA A 87 -19.24 1.80 -12.97
N THR A 88 -19.27 2.72 -12.01
CA THR A 88 -19.78 4.08 -12.18
C THR A 88 -18.68 5.15 -12.18
N ASP A 89 -17.43 4.75 -12.03
CA ASP A 89 -16.30 5.71 -11.97
C ASP A 89 -15.98 6.25 -13.37
N ALA A 90 -15.88 7.57 -13.49
CA ALA A 90 -15.65 8.23 -14.77
C ALA A 90 -14.31 7.83 -15.41
N VAL A 91 -13.30 7.52 -14.61
CA VAL A 91 -11.95 7.19 -15.08
C VAL A 91 -11.74 5.68 -15.19
N TYR A 92 -12.19 4.91 -14.18
CA TYR A 92 -11.82 3.52 -14.02
C TYR A 92 -12.84 2.51 -14.52
N ALA A 93 -14.04 2.92 -14.92
CA ALA A 93 -15.07 2.00 -15.46
C ALA A 93 -14.59 1.19 -16.67
N GLN A 94 -13.72 1.78 -17.48
CA GLN A 94 -13.15 1.14 -18.69
C GLN A 94 -11.69 0.76 -18.52
N HIS A 95 -11.12 0.97 -17.33
CA HIS A 95 -9.71 0.66 -17.08
C HIS A 95 -9.52 -0.86 -16.95
N PRO A 96 -8.46 -1.44 -17.58
CA PRO A 96 -8.27 -2.89 -17.56
C PRO A 96 -7.89 -3.47 -16.21
N ILE A 97 -7.23 -2.71 -15.34
CA ILE A 97 -6.72 -3.23 -14.06
C ILE A 97 -7.83 -3.64 -13.10
N PRO A 98 -8.89 -2.84 -12.85
CA PRO A 98 -10.01 -3.33 -12.04
C PRO A 98 -10.66 -4.60 -12.56
N LYS A 99 -10.76 -4.75 -13.88
CA LYS A 99 -11.31 -5.97 -14.49
C LYS A 99 -10.42 -7.17 -14.26
N LEU A 100 -9.10 -6.97 -14.31
CA LEU A 100 -8.13 -8.04 -14.13
C LEU A 100 -8.24 -8.67 -12.73
N TYR A 101 -8.42 -7.86 -11.70
CA TYR A 101 -8.47 -8.33 -10.30
C TYR A 101 -9.89 -8.47 -9.75
N GLY A 102 -10.90 -7.93 -10.42
CA GLY A 102 -12.30 -8.06 -10.01
C GLY A 102 -12.74 -7.17 -8.87
N PHE A 103 -11.96 -6.15 -8.51
CA PHE A 103 -12.38 -5.25 -7.43
C PHE A 103 -13.36 -4.17 -7.92
N GLN A 104 -14.23 -3.72 -7.02
CA GLN A 104 -15.20 -2.65 -7.27
C GLN A 104 -14.89 -1.38 -6.48
N SER A 105 -14.23 -1.50 -5.35
CA SER A 105 -13.77 -0.37 -4.57
C SER A 105 -12.28 -0.51 -4.30
N TYR A 106 -11.58 0.61 -4.24
CA TYR A 106 -10.12 0.64 -4.12
C TYR A 106 -9.64 1.98 -3.62
N PHE A 107 -8.65 1.97 -2.75
CA PHE A 107 -7.86 3.16 -2.48
C PHE A 107 -6.38 2.83 -2.51
N SER A 108 -5.58 3.84 -2.82
CA SER A 108 -4.13 3.77 -2.72
C SER A 108 -3.58 5.13 -2.34
N LEU A 109 -2.78 5.18 -1.29
CA LEU A 109 -2.15 6.41 -0.83
C LEU A 109 -0.63 6.24 -0.80
N PRO A 110 0.13 7.28 -1.17
CA PRO A 110 1.58 7.18 -1.19
C PRO A 110 2.17 7.14 0.22
N ILE A 111 3.19 6.31 0.39
CA ILE A 111 4.06 6.31 1.57
C ILE A 111 5.35 6.99 1.15
N ILE A 112 5.57 8.20 1.67
CA ILE A 112 6.71 9.04 1.32
C ILE A 112 7.55 9.27 2.59
N PHE A 113 8.84 8.97 2.51
CA PHE A 113 9.76 9.12 3.62
C PHE A 113 9.95 10.60 3.98
N PRO A 114 10.39 10.91 5.23
CA PRO A 114 10.64 12.29 5.64
C PRO A 114 11.62 13.04 4.75
N ASN A 115 12.54 12.34 4.07
CA ASN A 115 13.47 12.96 3.12
C ASN A 115 12.87 13.21 1.73
N GLY A 116 11.59 12.83 1.51
CA GLY A 116 10.91 13.01 0.23
C GLY A 116 10.94 11.81 -0.69
N ASP A 117 11.66 10.75 -0.36
CA ASP A 117 11.73 9.55 -1.20
C ASP A 117 10.42 8.76 -1.12
N PHE A 118 9.95 8.32 -2.29
CA PHE A 118 8.76 7.47 -2.39
C PHE A 118 9.13 6.02 -2.08
N PHE A 119 8.45 5.44 -1.09
CA PHE A 119 8.65 4.03 -0.74
C PHE A 119 7.66 3.12 -1.47
N GLY A 120 6.40 3.46 -1.42
CA GLY A 120 5.34 2.61 -1.96
C GLY A 120 3.96 3.11 -1.56
N THR A 121 3.05 2.19 -1.26
CA THR A 121 1.66 2.54 -1.01
C THR A 121 1.05 1.80 0.18
N LEU A 122 0.11 2.48 0.83
CA LEU A 122 -0.92 1.83 1.63
C LEU A 122 -2.14 1.70 0.73
N CYS A 123 -2.63 0.50 0.52
CA CYS A 123 -3.76 0.25 -0.36
C CYS A 123 -4.80 -0.67 0.27
N GLY A 124 -6.02 -0.57 -0.22
CA GLY A 124 -7.12 -1.43 0.17
C GLY A 124 -8.09 -1.63 -0.98
N LEU A 125 -8.80 -2.74 -0.96
CA LEU A 125 -9.78 -3.03 -2.01
C LEU A 125 -10.87 -3.98 -1.50
N ASP A 126 -11.94 -4.05 -2.26
CA ASP A 126 -13.02 -5.01 -2.05
C ASP A 126 -13.66 -5.31 -3.38
N ASN A 127 -14.31 -6.47 -3.49
CA ASN A 127 -15.08 -6.82 -4.66
C ASN A 127 -16.52 -6.25 -4.63
N LEU A 128 -16.86 -5.52 -3.58
CA LEU A 128 -18.14 -4.80 -3.44
C LEU A 128 -17.88 -3.30 -3.46
N PRO A 129 -18.82 -2.50 -3.98
CA PRO A 129 -18.73 -1.04 -3.87
C PRO A 129 -18.71 -0.60 -2.40
N THR A 130 -17.90 0.42 -2.10
CA THR A 130 -17.76 0.96 -0.74
C THR A 130 -17.46 2.45 -0.85
N PRO A 131 -18.19 3.33 -0.12
CA PRO A 131 -17.86 4.75 -0.13
C PRO A 131 -16.56 5.00 0.64
N LEU A 132 -15.59 5.62 -0.03
CA LEU A 132 -14.24 5.85 0.49
C LEU A 132 -13.82 7.31 0.48
N ASP A 133 -14.62 8.20 -0.07
CA ASP A 133 -14.27 9.59 -0.32
C ASP A 133 -14.59 10.54 0.85
N ASP A 134 -14.92 10.00 2.01
CA ASP A 134 -15.10 10.78 3.22
C ASP A 134 -13.78 11.43 3.65
N ALA A 135 -13.80 12.75 3.87
CA ALA A 135 -12.60 13.52 4.18
C ALA A 135 -11.90 13.05 5.46
N ASP A 136 -12.67 12.72 6.50
CA ASP A 136 -12.10 12.24 7.77
C ASP A 136 -11.42 10.89 7.60
N THR A 137 -12.01 10.01 6.82
CA THR A 137 -11.43 8.70 6.50
C THR A 137 -10.10 8.87 5.76
N LEU A 138 -10.08 9.70 4.71
CA LEU A 138 -8.86 9.94 3.94
C LEU A 138 -7.77 10.59 4.78
N ASP A 139 -8.12 11.56 5.62
CA ASP A 139 -7.15 12.21 6.51
C ASP A 139 -6.55 11.23 7.52
N THR A 140 -7.37 10.32 8.07
CA THR A 140 -6.89 9.28 8.97
C THR A 140 -5.94 8.31 8.26
N LEU A 141 -6.27 7.90 7.05
CA LEU A 141 -5.40 7.04 6.25
C LEU A 141 -4.06 7.72 5.93
N LYS A 142 -4.07 9.02 5.67
CA LYS A 142 -2.83 9.80 5.46
C LYS A 142 -1.95 9.81 6.70
N VAL A 143 -2.55 9.91 7.89
CA VAL A 143 -1.82 9.81 9.16
C VAL A 143 -1.15 8.44 9.28
N PHE A 144 -1.86 7.36 8.94
CA PHE A 144 -1.27 6.02 8.94
C PHE A 144 -0.08 5.93 7.98
N CYS A 145 -0.19 6.50 6.79
CA CYS A 145 0.94 6.54 5.84
C CYS A 145 2.15 7.27 6.44
N THR A 146 1.92 8.37 7.13
CA THR A 146 3.00 9.14 7.80
C THR A 146 3.66 8.31 8.89
N LEU A 147 2.88 7.60 9.71
CA LEU A 147 3.42 6.75 10.77
C LEU A 147 4.23 5.59 10.20
N ILE A 148 3.74 4.94 9.16
CA ILE A 148 4.46 3.86 8.47
C ILE A 148 5.78 4.39 7.91
N ALA A 149 5.74 5.52 7.22
CA ALA A 149 6.93 6.13 6.62
C ALA A 149 7.98 6.47 7.68
N SER A 150 7.58 7.10 8.77
CA SER A 150 8.50 7.50 9.85
C SER A 150 9.14 6.28 10.51
N THR A 151 8.37 5.24 10.76
CA THR A 151 8.86 4.01 11.40
C THR A 151 9.87 3.28 10.50
N LEU A 152 9.54 3.10 9.22
CA LEU A 152 10.44 2.47 8.27
C LEU A 152 11.73 3.27 8.08
N TYR A 153 11.61 4.57 7.96
CA TYR A 153 12.77 5.45 7.77
C TYR A 153 13.72 5.39 8.96
N ALA A 154 13.19 5.39 10.18
CA ALA A 154 14.00 5.24 11.40
C ALA A 154 14.77 3.93 11.42
N HIS A 155 14.14 2.82 11.01
CA HIS A 155 14.82 1.53 10.92
C HIS A 155 15.94 1.53 9.87
N TYR A 156 15.74 2.15 8.73
CA TYR A 156 16.79 2.27 7.71
C TYR A 156 17.97 3.09 8.21
N GLN A 157 17.72 4.19 8.90
CA GLN A 157 18.80 5.00 9.49
C GLN A 157 19.59 4.23 10.53
N LEU A 158 18.93 3.45 11.38
CA LEU A 158 19.61 2.61 12.36
C LEU A 158 20.48 1.54 11.70
N GLN A 159 19.99 0.91 10.63
CA GLN A 159 20.77 -0.07 9.88
C GLN A 159 22.02 0.56 9.26
N GLU A 160 21.89 1.74 8.65
CA GLU A 160 23.03 2.47 8.10
C GLU A 160 24.08 2.79 9.17
N MET A 161 23.65 3.24 10.35
CA MET A 161 24.55 3.51 11.45
C MET A 161 25.28 2.26 11.93
N GLN A 162 24.60 1.11 12.00
CA GLN A 162 25.20 -0.16 12.39
C GLN A 162 26.21 -0.63 11.34
N GLU A 163 25.95 -0.46 10.07
CA GLU A 163 26.88 -0.82 9.00
C GLU A 163 28.15 0.04 9.04
N VAL A 164 28.02 1.34 9.35
CA VAL A 164 29.16 2.26 9.45
C VAL A 164 30.03 1.95 10.66
N THR A 165 29.44 1.46 11.76
CA THR A 165 30.16 1.18 12.99
C THR A 165 30.69 -0.26 13.10
N ALA A 166 30.31 -1.10 12.17
CA ALA A 166 30.77 -2.50 12.14
C ALA A 166 32.16 -2.65 11.41
#